data_8e64d5f2beee439f2836eabb72029eac
#
_entry.id   8e64d5f2beee439f2836eabb72029eac
#
_cell.length_a   1.000
_cell.length_b   1.000
_cell.length_c   1.000
_cell.angle_alpha   90.00
_cell.angle_beta   90.00
_cell.angle_gamma   90.00
#
_symmetry.space_group_name_H-M   'P 1'
#
loop_
_entity.id
_entity.type
_entity.pdbx_description
1 polymer ?
#
loop_
_entity_poly.entity_id
_entity_poly.type
_entity_poly.pdbx_seq_one_letter_code
_entity_poly.pdbx_strand_id
1 'polypeptide(L)'
;MEQKIIPMIFNIIDLEENAKNGDGLSCYILGRSYDSGENGVKQNFEKALYWYNKGKELDDPRCIYGVGACYYFGDGVKEDKNKAHELFVKAYQSLLELIEQEKNIPNRQAFSIFCLG
;
A
#
# COMPACT_ATOMS: atom_id res chain seq x y z
N MET A 1 30.23 -10.49 -10.79
CA MET A 1 29.81 -10.38 -10.62
C MET A 1 29.04 -9.90 -10.43
N GLU A 2 28.64 -9.64 -10.33
CA GLU A 2 27.96 -9.20 -10.04
C GLU A 2 27.09 -9.00 -9.75
N GLN A 3 26.64 -8.88 -9.48
CA GLN A 3 25.77 -8.67 -9.14
C GLN A 3 25.09 -8.46 -8.74
N LYS A 4 24.59 -8.44 -8.55
CA LYS A 4 23.97 -8.25 -8.13
C LYS A 4 23.33 -7.70 -7.46
N ILE A 5 23.14 -7.35 -7.11
CA ILE A 5 23.03 -6.64 -6.31
C ILE A 5 22.08 -5.72 -6.26
N ILE A 6 21.54 -5.36 -6.81
CA ILE A 6 20.65 -4.44 -6.84
C ILE A 6 19.35 -4.88 -6.60
N PRO A 7 19.01 -5.84 -5.94
CA PRO A 7 17.70 -6.33 -5.64
C PRO A 7 16.83 -5.37 -4.85
N MET A 8 17.41 -4.30 -4.40
CA MET A 8 16.62 -3.34 -3.67
C MET A 8 15.80 -2.42 -4.57
N ILE A 9 16.04 -2.46 -5.87
CA ILE A 9 15.31 -1.63 -6.80
C ILE A 9 14.22 -2.44 -7.47
N PHE A 10 12.98 -2.03 -7.29
CA PHE A 10 11.86 -2.70 -7.91
C PHE A 10 11.76 -2.30 -9.37
N ASN A 11 11.44 -3.25 -10.24
CA ASN A 11 11.23 -2.99 -11.64
C ASN A 11 9.81 -2.46 -11.82
N ILE A 12 9.70 -1.22 -12.24
CA ILE A 12 8.40 -0.56 -12.37
C ILE A 12 7.48 -1.30 -13.35
N ILE A 13 8.04 -1.82 -14.42
CA ILE A 13 7.23 -2.53 -15.41
C ILE A 13 6.61 -3.78 -14.81
N ASP A 14 7.41 -4.54 -14.05
CA ASP A 14 6.90 -5.73 -13.40
C ASP A 14 5.85 -5.39 -12.34
N LEU A 15 6.09 -4.31 -11.59
CA LEU A 15 5.13 -3.87 -10.59
C LEU A 15 3.82 -3.49 -11.23
N GLU A 16 3.86 -2.78 -12.36
CA GLU A 16 2.65 -2.37 -13.04
C GLU A 16 1.86 -3.57 -13.51
N GLU A 17 2.55 -4.56 -14.03
CA GLU A 17 1.88 -5.76 -14.48
C GLU A 17 1.24 -6.52 -13.33
N ASN A 18 1.98 -6.68 -12.25
CA ASN A 18 1.46 -7.36 -11.07
C ASN A 18 0.26 -6.60 -10.49
N ALA A 19 0.34 -5.28 -10.46
CA ALA A 19 -0.75 -4.46 -9.94
C ALA A 19 -2.01 -4.63 -10.80
N LYS A 20 -1.84 -4.67 -12.11
CA LYS A 20 -2.98 -4.89 -13.01
C LYS A 20 -3.61 -6.25 -12.79
N ASN A 21 -2.84 -7.20 -12.32
CA ASN A 21 -3.35 -8.55 -12.04
C ASN A 21 -3.89 -8.69 -10.61
N GLY A 22 -4.02 -7.60 -9.90
CA GLY A 22 -4.68 -7.60 -8.60
C GLY A 22 -3.76 -7.73 -7.40
N ASP A 23 -2.47 -7.43 -7.57
CA ASP A 23 -1.53 -7.50 -6.45
C ASP A 23 -1.50 -6.18 -5.70
N GLY A 24 -2.12 -6.16 -4.52
CA GLY A 24 -2.20 -4.94 -3.72
C GLY A 24 -0.85 -4.43 -3.28
N LEU A 25 0.09 -5.32 -2.99
CA LEU A 25 1.43 -4.89 -2.60
C LEU A 25 2.10 -4.11 -3.72
N SER A 26 1.95 -4.58 -4.96
CA SER A 26 2.52 -3.86 -6.11
C SER A 26 1.89 -2.49 -6.25
N CYS A 27 0.58 -2.38 -6.03
CA CYS A 27 -0.10 -1.08 -6.05
C CYS A 27 0.49 -0.16 -5.00
N TYR A 28 0.73 -0.67 -3.80
CA TYR A 28 1.28 0.12 -2.73
C TYR A 28 2.70 0.59 -3.05
N ILE A 29 3.54 -0.32 -3.56
CA ILE A 29 4.93 0.04 -3.90
C ILE A 29 4.96 1.07 -5.01
N LEU A 30 4.08 0.92 -6.02
CA LEU A 30 3.99 1.91 -7.08
C LEU A 30 3.56 3.27 -6.53
N GLY A 31 2.54 3.27 -5.67
CA GLY A 31 2.10 4.50 -5.04
C GLY A 31 3.23 5.18 -4.29
N ARG A 32 3.98 4.41 -3.50
CA ARG A 32 5.10 4.94 -2.75
C ARG A 32 6.19 5.45 -3.67
N SER A 33 6.45 4.74 -4.76
CA SER A 33 7.49 5.12 -5.68
C SER A 33 7.22 6.49 -6.30
N TYR A 34 5.98 6.71 -6.75
CA TYR A 34 5.63 8.00 -7.32
C TYR A 34 5.48 9.08 -6.26
N ASP A 35 5.06 8.71 -5.07
CA ASP A 35 4.93 9.66 -3.97
C ASP A 35 6.28 10.24 -3.59
N SER A 36 7.31 9.43 -3.56
CA SER A 36 8.64 9.82 -3.11
C SER A 36 9.67 10.02 -4.22
N GLY A 37 9.33 9.62 -5.45
CA GLY A 37 10.30 9.67 -6.53
C GLY A 37 11.35 8.60 -6.41
N GLU A 38 10.96 7.39 -6.02
CA GLU A 38 11.87 6.27 -5.85
C GLU A 38 11.75 5.27 -6.98
N ASN A 39 12.65 4.29 -6.99
CA ASN A 39 12.64 3.17 -7.94
C ASN A 39 12.69 3.63 -9.40
N GLY A 40 13.41 4.73 -9.64
CA GLY A 40 13.67 5.18 -11.00
C GLY A 40 12.57 6.03 -11.61
N VAL A 41 11.56 6.41 -10.83
CA VAL A 41 10.49 7.26 -11.36
C VAL A 41 10.59 8.64 -10.72
N LYS A 42 10.05 9.61 -11.45
CA LYS A 42 9.98 10.97 -10.95
C LYS A 42 8.78 11.10 -10.05
N GLN A 43 8.92 11.89 -9.00
CA GLN A 43 7.81 12.14 -8.09
C GLN A 43 6.60 12.65 -8.87
N ASN A 44 5.44 12.08 -8.58
CA ASN A 44 4.20 12.45 -9.25
C ASN A 44 3.03 12.04 -8.36
N PHE A 45 2.47 13.01 -7.65
CA PHE A 45 1.41 12.71 -6.70
C PHE A 45 0.14 12.17 -7.36
N GLU A 46 -0.15 12.61 -8.57
CA GLU A 46 -1.35 12.13 -9.26
C GLU A 46 -1.22 10.65 -9.60
N LYS A 47 -0.05 10.24 -10.05
CA LYS A 47 0.17 8.82 -10.32
C LYS A 47 0.21 8.01 -9.03
N ALA A 48 0.78 8.59 -7.97
CA ALA A 48 0.76 7.92 -6.68
C ALA A 48 -0.67 7.65 -6.24
N LEU A 49 -1.52 8.65 -6.33
CA LEU A 49 -2.91 8.51 -5.95
C LEU A 49 -3.62 7.48 -6.82
N TYR A 50 -3.31 7.45 -8.10
CA TYR A 50 -3.89 6.47 -9.01
C TYR A 50 -3.62 5.04 -8.52
N TRP A 51 -2.36 4.75 -8.21
CA TRP A 51 -2.00 3.40 -7.78
C TRP A 51 -2.53 3.07 -6.39
N TYR A 52 -2.52 4.05 -5.48
CA TYR A 52 -3.13 3.83 -4.17
C TYR A 52 -4.62 3.52 -4.31
N ASN A 53 -5.33 4.23 -5.20
CA ASN A 53 -6.74 3.96 -5.42
C ASN A 53 -6.98 2.57 -5.99
N LYS A 54 -6.10 2.12 -6.87
CA LYS A 54 -6.20 0.76 -7.39
C LYS A 54 -6.11 -0.25 -6.27
N GLY A 55 -5.15 -0.07 -5.36
CA GLY A 55 -5.01 -0.98 -4.24
C GLY A 55 -6.16 -0.85 -3.25
N LYS A 56 -6.71 0.36 -3.12
CA LYS A 56 -7.88 0.57 -2.26
C LYS A 56 -9.06 -0.25 -2.77
N GLU A 57 -9.22 -0.34 -4.07
CA GLU A 57 -10.29 -1.16 -4.65
C GLU A 57 -10.12 -2.64 -4.33
N LEU A 58 -8.89 -3.05 -4.04
CA LEU A 58 -8.59 -4.42 -3.64
C LEU A 58 -8.69 -4.61 -2.13
N ASP A 59 -9.15 -3.60 -1.43
CA ASP A 59 -9.23 -3.60 0.04
C ASP A 59 -7.88 -3.77 0.72
N ASP A 60 -6.81 -3.33 0.08
CA ASP A 60 -5.49 -3.38 0.68
C ASP A 60 -5.35 -2.23 1.68
N PRO A 61 -5.20 -2.53 2.98
CA PRO A 61 -5.17 -1.47 3.98
C PRO A 61 -4.02 -0.49 3.81
N ARG A 62 -2.89 -0.95 3.26
CA ARG A 62 -1.77 -0.04 3.00
C ARG A 62 -2.15 1.00 1.98
N CYS A 63 -2.89 0.60 0.94
CA CYS A 63 -3.31 1.52 -0.11
C CYS A 63 -4.43 2.41 0.37
N ILE A 64 -5.36 1.88 1.17
CA ILE A 64 -6.42 2.72 1.76
C ILE A 64 -5.78 3.83 2.58
N TYR A 65 -4.77 3.48 3.39
CA TYR A 65 -4.03 4.46 4.16
C TYR A 65 -3.33 5.46 3.23
N GLY A 66 -2.75 4.98 2.13
CA GLY A 66 -2.08 5.86 1.17
C GLY A 66 -3.02 6.90 0.58
N VAL A 67 -4.25 6.49 0.22
CA VAL A 67 -5.23 7.43 -0.28
C VAL A 67 -5.59 8.44 0.81
N GLY A 68 -5.74 7.95 2.05
CA GLY A 68 -6.01 8.85 3.18
C GLY A 68 -4.93 9.89 3.35
N ALA A 69 -3.67 9.48 3.25
CA ALA A 69 -2.56 10.41 3.38
C ALA A 69 -2.58 11.46 2.27
N CYS A 70 -2.94 11.05 1.05
CA CYS A 70 -3.06 12.00 -0.05
C CYS A 70 -4.08 13.08 0.27
N TYR A 71 -5.24 12.69 0.80
CA TYR A 71 -6.26 13.68 1.18
C TYR A 71 -5.82 14.51 2.37
N TYR A 72 -5.09 13.92 3.30
CA TYR A 72 -4.65 14.66 4.47
C TYR A 72 -3.72 15.81 4.09
N PHE A 73 -2.80 15.56 3.18
CA PHE A 73 -1.80 16.55 2.78
C PHE A 73 -2.16 17.32 1.52
N GLY A 74 -3.19 16.89 0.80
CA GLY A 74 -3.53 17.52 -0.46
C GLY A 74 -2.56 17.16 -1.58
N ASP A 75 -2.07 15.93 -1.58
CA ASP A 75 -1.12 15.47 -2.57
C ASP A 75 -1.87 14.82 -3.73
N GLY A 76 -1.88 15.48 -4.89
CA GLY A 76 -2.59 14.97 -6.06
C GLY A 76 -4.08 15.14 -6.00
N VAL A 77 -4.60 15.73 -4.91
CA VAL A 77 -6.03 15.93 -4.72
C VAL A 77 -6.19 17.05 -3.71
N LYS A 78 -7.34 17.69 -3.71
CA LYS A 78 -7.60 18.75 -2.76
C LYS A 78 -7.59 18.21 -1.33
N GLU A 79 -6.91 18.92 -0.44
CA GLU A 79 -6.85 18.55 0.96
C GLU A 79 -8.24 18.41 1.55
N ASP A 80 -8.46 17.32 2.29
CA ASP A 80 -9.75 17.05 2.95
C ASP A 80 -9.46 16.14 4.13
N LYS A 81 -9.29 16.74 5.30
CA LYS A 81 -8.91 15.98 6.48
C LYS A 81 -10.03 15.09 7.00
N ASN A 82 -11.28 15.46 6.75
CA ASN A 82 -12.39 14.61 7.15
C ASN A 82 -12.41 13.33 6.33
N LYS A 83 -12.19 13.44 5.03
CA LYS A 83 -12.14 12.29 4.18
C LYS A 83 -10.91 11.42 4.52
N ALA A 84 -9.80 12.07 4.82
CA ALA A 84 -8.60 11.35 5.23
C ALA A 84 -8.89 10.53 6.48
N HIS A 85 -9.56 11.12 7.44
CA HIS A 85 -9.90 10.42 8.68
C HIS A 85 -10.75 9.18 8.41
N GLU A 86 -11.76 9.31 7.56
CA GLU A 86 -12.62 8.19 7.20
C GLU A 86 -11.79 7.05 6.59
N LEU A 87 -10.85 7.41 5.73
CA LEU A 87 -10.01 6.41 5.09
C LEU A 87 -9.05 5.75 6.08
N PHE A 88 -8.52 6.52 7.03
CA PHE A 88 -7.64 5.95 8.04
C PHE A 88 -8.42 4.95 8.91
N VAL A 89 -9.64 5.26 9.26
CA VAL A 89 -10.47 4.34 10.04
C VAL A 89 -10.75 3.08 9.23
N LYS A 90 -11.05 3.24 7.94
CA LYS A 90 -11.29 2.08 7.09
C LYS A 90 -10.05 1.22 6.96
N ALA A 91 -8.88 1.83 6.82
CA ALA A 91 -7.63 1.08 6.73
C ALA A 91 -7.40 0.28 8.00
N TYR A 92 -7.66 0.88 9.14
CA TYR A 92 -7.51 0.21 10.42
C TYR A 92 -8.45 -1.00 10.53
N GLN A 93 -9.72 -0.81 10.13
CA GLN A 93 -10.69 -1.90 10.16
C GLN A 93 -10.28 -3.04 9.24
N SER A 94 -9.82 -2.71 8.04
CA SER A 94 -9.35 -3.70 7.08
C SER A 94 -8.18 -4.50 7.65
N LEU A 95 -7.28 -3.81 8.31
CA LEU A 95 -6.12 -4.46 8.91
C LEU A 95 -6.56 -5.41 10.04
N LEU A 96 -7.50 -4.98 10.84
CA LEU A 96 -8.02 -5.84 11.91
C LEU A 96 -8.64 -7.11 11.36
N GLU A 97 -9.35 -7.00 10.25
CA GLU A 97 -9.95 -8.17 9.62
C GLU A 97 -8.90 -9.16 9.17
N LEU A 98 -7.79 -8.65 8.61
CA LEU A 98 -6.71 -9.53 8.18
C LEU A 98 -6.07 -10.24 9.36
N ILE A 99 -5.89 -9.54 10.46
CA ILE A 99 -5.33 -10.13 11.66
C ILE A 99 -6.26 -11.23 12.18
N GLU A 100 -7.56 -10.99 12.16
CA GLU A 100 -8.53 -11.97 12.62
C GLU A 100 -8.49 -13.22 11.75
N GLN A 101 -8.35 -13.04 10.44
CA GLN A 101 -8.24 -14.18 9.55
C GLN A 101 -6.99 -15.00 9.84
N GLU A 102 -5.90 -14.34 10.15
CA GLU A 102 -4.67 -15.03 10.50
C GLU A 102 -4.83 -15.86 11.76
N LYS A 103 -5.57 -15.36 12.70
CA LYS A 103 -5.81 -16.08 13.94
C LYS A 103 -6.54 -17.40 13.73
N ASN A 104 -7.29 -17.49 12.65
CA ASN A 104 -8.05 -18.69 12.36
C ASN A 104 -7.24 -19.75 11.64
N ILE A 105 -5.99 -19.47 11.34
CA ILE A 105 -5.10 -20.43 10.68
C ILE A 105 -4.28 -21.14 11.76
N PRO A 106 -4.49 -22.44 11.93
CA PRO A 106 -3.87 -23.15 13.06
C PRO A 106 -2.38 -22.95 13.24
N ASN A 107 -1.64 -23.00 12.15
CA ASN A 107 -0.19 -22.87 12.25
C ASN A 107 0.26 -21.46 12.55
N ARG A 108 -0.60 -20.49 12.33
CA ARG A 108 -0.24 -19.10 12.56
C ARG A 108 -0.76 -18.54 13.85
N GLN A 109 -1.65 -19.27 14.48
CA GLN A 109 -2.27 -18.82 15.70
C GLN A 109 -1.25 -18.52 16.79
N ALA A 110 -0.29 -19.43 16.96
CA ALA A 110 0.73 -19.25 17.98
C ALA A 110 1.60 -18.03 17.67
N PHE A 111 1.91 -17.86 16.40
CA PHE A 111 2.71 -16.72 15.98
C PHE A 111 1.98 -15.40 16.22
N SER A 112 0.70 -15.37 15.87
CA SER A 112 -0.10 -14.15 16.08
C SER A 112 -0.19 -13.79 17.54
N ILE A 113 -0.41 -14.79 18.38
CA ILE A 113 -0.47 -14.57 19.83
C ILE A 113 0.85 -14.05 20.34
N PHE A 114 1.94 -14.61 19.86
CA PHE A 114 3.27 -14.20 20.25
C PHE A 114 3.51 -12.74 19.86
N CYS A 115 3.10 -12.35 18.65
CA CYS A 115 3.32 -10.99 18.19
C CYS A 115 2.47 -9.99 18.95
N LEU A 116 1.28 -10.39 19.36
CA LEU A 116 0.38 -9.51 20.08
C LEU A 116 0.69 -9.45 21.57
N GLY A 117 1.28 -10.52 22.07
CA GLY A 117 1.63 -10.59 23.48
C GLY A 117 2.90 -9.85 23.77
#